data_91d2fb9dadbeed2d6031cca993d4a9e4
#
_entry.id   91d2fb9dadbeed2d6031cca993d4a9e4
#
_cell.length_a   1.000
_cell.length_b   1.000
_cell.length_c   1.000
_cell.angle_alpha   90.00
_cell.angle_beta   90.00
_cell.angle_gamma   90.00
#
_symmetry.space_group_name_H-M   'P 1'
#
loop_
_entity.id
_entity.type
_entity.pdbx_description
1 polymer ?
#
loop_
_entity_poly.entity_id
_entity_poly.type
_entity_poly.pdbx_seq_one_letter_code
_entity_poly.pdbx_strand_id
1 'polypeptide(L)'
;MTAVENDPDVVVARSAMFTCSDATQYEIIRDAHDQELDALVVASCSPKLHTETFRSVARRAGLNPFQYTQVNVREECSWTHTDDHVGATEKAIRLVRAGINRTRLTEPLEPIVVETTPRSLVVGGGIAGLRAALGLAEIGLEVVLVEKEARLGGRVGGFGAMYPHGRNGAELVAQLERDVRAHPLITVLTNAEVLAKSGSFGNYVVTIGLDEEGVETARFDVGSIVVATGATTYEPVSGELGYGSAGVLTLPQFKSLLDESSGPLEIAGRPVKTIAYIYCVGSRQDASIEGGHTYCSRYCCTAAVHAALLAAERDPAVRQYHLYRDMRTYGKYELLWSESRERGSLYLRVPDDDPPVVQQLPSGGLRVTARDLLTEGEEIAIPADLVVLVTGMEARGNDDLVSALKLPVGGDGFYHEIHPKLRPVETIVDGVLVCGACQAPRNSAESVAIQSWPGFYVTG
;
A
#
# COMPACT_ATOMS: atom_id res chain seq x y z
N MET A 1 -22.51 -32.44 2.04
CA MET A 1 -23.90 -31.93 1.93
C MET A 1 -24.90 -33.03 2.25
N THR A 2 -24.89 -34.18 1.55
CA THR A 2 -25.81 -35.31 1.81
C THR A 2 -25.96 -35.77 3.28
N ALA A 3 -24.94 -35.58 4.09
CA ALA A 3 -24.99 -35.93 5.51
C ALA A 3 -25.87 -35.00 6.38
N VAL A 4 -26.24 -33.81 5.87
CA VAL A 4 -27.01 -32.81 6.61
C VAL A 4 -28.28 -32.33 5.89
N GLU A 5 -28.51 -32.75 4.64
CA GLU A 5 -29.66 -32.34 3.83
C GLU A 5 -31.01 -32.79 4.40
N ASN A 6 -30.99 -33.88 5.22
CA ASN A 6 -32.16 -34.39 5.87
C ASN A 6 -32.19 -34.08 7.38
N ASP A 7 -31.29 -33.24 7.86
CA ASP A 7 -31.34 -32.80 9.26
C ASP A 7 -32.58 -31.89 9.48
N PRO A 8 -33.19 -31.94 10.66
CA PRO A 8 -34.36 -31.10 10.95
C PRO A 8 -34.09 -29.62 10.64
N ASP A 9 -35.08 -28.94 10.05
CA ASP A 9 -35.05 -27.50 9.69
C ASP A 9 -34.08 -27.15 8.55
N VAL A 10 -33.46 -28.10 7.88
CA VAL A 10 -32.70 -27.88 6.65
C VAL A 10 -33.64 -28.01 5.45
N VAL A 11 -34.02 -26.87 4.87
CA VAL A 11 -34.90 -26.82 3.69
C VAL A 11 -34.10 -26.96 2.41
N VAL A 12 -32.91 -26.30 2.35
CA VAL A 12 -32.01 -26.32 1.20
C VAL A 12 -30.59 -26.64 1.66
N ALA A 13 -29.93 -27.61 0.99
CA ALA A 13 -28.52 -27.90 1.18
C ALA A 13 -27.81 -27.95 -0.17
N ARG A 14 -26.92 -27.00 -0.44
CA ARG A 14 -26.14 -26.88 -1.68
C ARG A 14 -24.65 -26.84 -1.45
N SER A 15 -23.89 -27.21 -2.47
CA SER A 15 -22.45 -27.04 -2.51
C SER A 15 -22.08 -26.12 -3.67
N ALA A 16 -21.09 -25.29 -3.46
CA ALA A 16 -20.53 -24.39 -4.47
C ALA A 16 -19.01 -24.45 -4.44
N MET A 17 -18.37 -24.25 -5.57
CA MET A 17 -16.91 -24.24 -5.68
C MET A 17 -16.31 -23.02 -4.97
N PHE A 18 -16.95 -21.87 -5.07
CA PHE A 18 -16.56 -20.61 -4.45
C PHE A 18 -17.78 -19.94 -3.81
N THR A 19 -18.06 -20.29 -2.55
CA THR A 19 -19.27 -19.80 -1.84
C THR A 19 -19.34 -18.28 -1.74
N CYS A 20 -18.19 -17.58 -1.67
CA CYS A 20 -18.12 -16.12 -1.61
C CYS A 20 -18.19 -15.42 -2.98
N SER A 21 -18.24 -16.15 -4.09
CA SER A 21 -18.38 -15.56 -5.42
C SER A 21 -19.76 -14.91 -5.61
N ASP A 22 -19.84 -13.86 -6.41
CA ASP A 22 -21.10 -13.17 -6.70
C ASP A 22 -22.17 -14.13 -7.26
N ALA A 23 -21.77 -15.04 -8.15
CA ALA A 23 -22.68 -16.03 -8.71
C ALA A 23 -23.35 -16.88 -7.61
N THR A 24 -22.57 -17.41 -6.66
CA THR A 24 -23.11 -18.20 -5.55
C THR A 24 -23.90 -17.32 -4.57
N GLN A 25 -23.50 -16.09 -4.32
CA GLN A 25 -24.30 -15.17 -3.51
C GLN A 25 -25.68 -14.94 -4.10
N TYR A 26 -25.80 -14.77 -5.42
CA TYR A 26 -27.11 -14.68 -6.09
C TYR A 26 -27.94 -15.96 -5.99
N GLU A 27 -27.31 -17.14 -6.06
CA GLU A 27 -27.99 -18.41 -5.84
C GLU A 27 -28.54 -18.52 -4.41
N ILE A 28 -27.76 -18.13 -3.39
CA ILE A 28 -28.21 -18.11 -1.99
C ILE A 28 -29.41 -17.16 -1.82
N ILE A 29 -29.36 -15.96 -2.39
CA ILE A 29 -30.46 -15.00 -2.32
C ILE A 29 -31.71 -15.54 -2.96
N ARG A 30 -31.58 -16.14 -4.15
CA ARG A 30 -32.71 -16.77 -4.85
C ARG A 30 -33.32 -17.91 -4.03
N ASP A 31 -32.50 -18.83 -3.51
CA ASP A 31 -32.98 -19.95 -2.70
C ASP A 31 -33.69 -19.47 -1.42
N ALA A 32 -33.17 -18.40 -0.80
CA ALA A 32 -33.81 -17.80 0.38
C ALA A 32 -35.21 -17.27 0.07
N HIS A 33 -35.40 -16.62 -1.09
CA HIS A 33 -36.71 -16.15 -1.51
C HIS A 33 -37.63 -17.27 -1.98
N ASP A 34 -37.14 -18.18 -2.84
CA ASP A 34 -37.95 -19.22 -3.46
C ASP A 34 -38.46 -20.25 -2.44
N GLN A 35 -37.71 -20.46 -1.35
CA GLN A 35 -38.01 -21.45 -0.31
C GLN A 35 -38.45 -20.81 1.02
N GLU A 36 -38.65 -19.48 1.06
CA GLU A 36 -39.06 -18.73 2.26
C GLU A 36 -38.21 -19.07 3.49
N LEU A 37 -36.87 -19.01 3.34
CA LEU A 37 -35.95 -19.36 4.41
C LEU A 37 -35.91 -18.28 5.50
N ASP A 38 -35.71 -18.70 6.76
CA ASP A 38 -35.60 -17.80 7.92
C ASP A 38 -34.14 -17.47 8.28
N ALA A 39 -33.20 -18.37 7.93
CA ALA A 39 -31.82 -18.25 8.36
C ALA A 39 -30.85 -18.90 7.37
N LEU A 40 -29.56 -18.62 7.54
CA LEU A 40 -28.49 -19.09 6.65
C LEU A 40 -27.34 -19.70 7.45
N VAL A 41 -26.90 -20.91 7.03
CA VAL A 41 -25.64 -21.51 7.50
C VAL A 41 -24.69 -21.65 6.32
N VAL A 42 -23.50 -21.07 6.43
CA VAL A 42 -22.45 -21.17 5.41
C VAL A 42 -21.27 -21.94 5.96
N ALA A 43 -21.02 -23.12 5.40
CA ALA A 43 -19.86 -23.95 5.74
C ALA A 43 -18.73 -23.70 4.74
N SER A 44 -17.74 -22.90 5.13
CA SER A 44 -16.64 -22.47 4.22
C SER A 44 -15.36 -22.14 5.00
N CYS A 45 -14.68 -21.08 4.65
CA CYS A 45 -13.52 -20.55 5.35
C CYS A 45 -13.88 -19.81 6.65
N SER A 46 -12.85 -19.30 7.35
CA SER A 46 -13.02 -18.63 8.63
C SER A 46 -14.03 -17.47 8.57
N PRO A 47 -14.89 -17.33 9.59
CA PRO A 47 -15.78 -16.16 9.74
C PRO A 47 -15.00 -14.85 9.83
N LYS A 48 -13.76 -14.86 10.32
CA LYS A 48 -12.89 -13.66 10.35
C LYS A 48 -12.71 -13.01 8.97
N LEU A 49 -12.82 -13.79 7.89
CA LEU A 49 -12.67 -13.29 6.52
C LEU A 49 -13.99 -12.80 5.92
N HIS A 50 -15.07 -13.56 6.08
CA HIS A 50 -16.27 -13.41 5.26
C HIS A 50 -17.57 -13.18 6.05
N THR A 51 -17.51 -12.90 7.35
CA THR A 51 -18.72 -12.61 8.14
C THR A 51 -19.55 -11.49 7.49
N GLU A 52 -18.90 -10.36 7.15
CA GLU A 52 -19.62 -9.22 6.55
C GLU A 52 -20.13 -9.53 5.14
N THR A 53 -19.38 -10.31 4.35
CA THR A 53 -19.83 -10.76 3.04
C THR A 53 -21.17 -11.48 3.14
N PHE A 54 -21.28 -12.49 4.02
CA PHE A 54 -22.50 -13.29 4.13
C PHE A 54 -23.61 -12.64 4.95
N ARG A 55 -23.29 -11.74 5.88
CA ARG A 55 -24.29 -10.84 6.48
C ARG A 55 -24.93 -9.92 5.44
N SER A 56 -24.12 -9.40 4.51
CA SER A 56 -24.64 -8.63 3.37
C SER A 56 -25.52 -9.50 2.46
N VAL A 57 -25.14 -10.75 2.21
CA VAL A 57 -26.00 -11.70 1.47
C VAL A 57 -27.32 -11.93 2.19
N ALA A 58 -27.30 -12.17 3.51
CA ALA A 58 -28.52 -12.34 4.31
C ALA A 58 -29.43 -11.10 4.22
N ARG A 59 -28.89 -9.87 4.37
CA ARG A 59 -29.69 -8.63 4.19
C ARG A 59 -30.29 -8.53 2.80
N ARG A 60 -29.52 -8.82 1.75
CA ARG A 60 -30.01 -8.79 0.35
C ARG A 60 -31.06 -9.86 0.07
N ALA A 61 -31.04 -10.95 0.83
CA ALA A 61 -32.05 -12.02 0.81
C ALA A 61 -33.28 -11.72 1.66
N GLY A 62 -33.36 -10.54 2.30
CA GLY A 62 -34.47 -10.19 3.20
C GLY A 62 -34.41 -10.87 4.57
N LEU A 63 -33.32 -11.56 4.89
CA LEU A 63 -33.09 -12.20 6.18
C LEU A 63 -32.47 -11.23 7.18
N ASN A 64 -32.72 -11.47 8.48
CA ASN A 64 -31.99 -10.77 9.52
C ASN A 64 -30.50 -11.19 9.48
N PRO A 65 -29.53 -10.25 9.36
CA PRO A 65 -28.11 -10.57 9.19
C PRO A 65 -27.48 -11.28 10.38
N PHE A 66 -28.15 -11.32 11.53
CA PHE A 66 -27.71 -12.03 12.73
C PHE A 66 -28.29 -13.45 12.83
N GLN A 67 -29.26 -13.81 12.00
CA GLN A 67 -29.73 -15.19 11.80
C GLN A 67 -28.88 -15.95 10.77
N TYR A 68 -27.61 -15.65 10.75
CA TYR A 68 -26.58 -16.25 9.92
C TYR A 68 -25.49 -16.86 10.79
N THR A 69 -25.08 -18.08 10.46
CA THR A 69 -23.94 -18.74 11.10
C THR A 69 -22.92 -19.20 10.04
N GLN A 70 -21.66 -18.84 10.25
CA GLN A 70 -20.56 -19.35 9.44
C GLN A 70 -19.82 -20.45 10.19
N VAL A 71 -19.65 -21.60 9.54
CA VAL A 71 -18.92 -22.76 10.04
C VAL A 71 -17.59 -22.87 9.31
N ASN A 72 -16.50 -22.85 10.06
CA ASN A 72 -15.16 -22.94 9.51
C ASN A 72 -14.76 -24.39 9.24
N VAL A 73 -15.00 -24.86 8.02
CA VAL A 73 -14.60 -26.23 7.61
C VAL A 73 -13.28 -26.26 6.83
N ARG A 74 -12.77 -25.12 6.40
CA ARG A 74 -11.48 -25.05 5.69
C ARG A 74 -10.31 -25.10 6.66
N GLU A 75 -10.18 -24.13 7.54
CA GLU A 75 -9.06 -24.01 8.47
C GLU A 75 -9.17 -25.03 9.60
N GLU A 76 -10.39 -25.35 10.07
CA GLU A 76 -10.59 -26.28 11.20
C GLU A 76 -10.70 -27.75 10.81
N CYS A 77 -10.91 -28.06 9.52
CA CYS A 77 -11.01 -29.43 9.05
C CYS A 77 -10.01 -29.74 7.93
N SER A 78 -10.21 -29.18 6.71
CA SER A 78 -9.45 -29.64 5.55
C SER A 78 -7.96 -29.27 5.59
N TRP A 79 -7.59 -28.15 6.22
CA TRP A 79 -6.19 -27.74 6.33
C TRP A 79 -5.45 -28.35 7.51
N THR A 80 -6.16 -28.62 8.60
CA THR A 80 -5.56 -29.20 9.82
C THR A 80 -5.50 -30.72 9.81
N HIS A 81 -6.23 -31.38 8.91
CA HIS A 81 -6.31 -32.85 8.82
C HIS A 81 -6.06 -33.33 7.39
N THR A 82 -4.89 -33.00 6.85
CA THR A 82 -4.48 -33.36 5.47
C THR A 82 -4.12 -34.83 5.33
N ASP A 83 -3.84 -35.50 6.44
CA ASP A 83 -3.44 -36.90 6.55
C ASP A 83 -4.62 -37.86 6.92
N ASP A 84 -5.76 -37.31 7.40
CA ASP A 84 -6.96 -38.05 7.78
C ASP A 84 -8.23 -37.44 7.15
N HIS A 85 -8.48 -37.72 5.89
CA HIS A 85 -9.66 -37.21 5.18
C HIS A 85 -11.01 -37.73 5.72
N VAL A 86 -11.04 -38.91 6.31
CA VAL A 86 -12.26 -39.50 6.88
C VAL A 86 -12.61 -38.78 8.16
N GLY A 87 -11.66 -38.67 9.10
CA GLY A 87 -11.85 -37.94 10.35
C GLY A 87 -12.12 -36.44 10.14
N ALA A 88 -11.46 -35.83 9.14
CA ALA A 88 -11.76 -34.44 8.74
C ALA A 88 -13.22 -34.29 8.27
N THR A 89 -13.72 -35.21 7.48
CA THR A 89 -15.09 -35.18 6.98
C THR A 89 -16.09 -35.35 8.12
N GLU A 90 -15.87 -36.32 9.03
CA GLU A 90 -16.71 -36.52 10.23
C GLU A 90 -16.72 -35.29 11.12
N LYS A 91 -15.56 -34.64 11.30
CA LYS A 91 -15.45 -33.37 12.05
C LYS A 91 -16.23 -32.26 11.37
N ALA A 92 -16.13 -32.11 10.05
CA ALA A 92 -16.86 -31.11 9.28
C ALA A 92 -18.38 -31.30 9.43
N ILE A 93 -18.89 -32.54 9.35
CA ILE A 93 -20.31 -32.87 9.56
C ILE A 93 -20.76 -32.42 10.96
N ARG A 94 -19.98 -32.76 12.00
CA ARG A 94 -20.28 -32.34 13.39
C ARG A 94 -20.33 -30.84 13.55
N LEU A 95 -19.36 -30.14 12.95
CA LEU A 95 -19.31 -28.65 13.01
C LEU A 95 -20.49 -28.01 12.25
N VAL A 96 -20.86 -28.53 11.08
CA VAL A 96 -22.03 -28.05 10.34
C VAL A 96 -23.33 -28.26 11.12
N ARG A 97 -23.50 -29.43 11.73
CA ARG A 97 -24.65 -29.71 12.62
C ARG A 97 -24.69 -28.79 13.84
N ALA A 98 -23.53 -28.53 14.45
CA ALA A 98 -23.44 -27.55 15.54
C ALA A 98 -23.83 -26.15 15.04
N GLY A 99 -23.43 -25.76 13.82
CA GLY A 99 -23.85 -24.51 13.17
C GLY A 99 -25.36 -24.44 12.94
N ILE A 100 -25.97 -25.52 12.42
CA ILE A 100 -27.42 -25.61 12.24
C ILE A 100 -28.14 -25.44 13.58
N ASN A 101 -27.72 -26.20 14.60
CA ASN A 101 -28.32 -26.13 15.93
C ASN A 101 -28.15 -24.74 16.59
N ARG A 102 -27.01 -24.10 16.37
CA ARG A 102 -26.80 -22.71 16.83
C ARG A 102 -27.77 -21.77 16.14
N THR A 103 -27.92 -21.87 14.82
CA THR A 103 -28.77 -20.99 14.01
C THR A 103 -30.24 -21.09 14.44
N ARG A 104 -30.72 -22.30 14.78
CA ARG A 104 -32.07 -22.50 15.33
C ARG A 104 -32.34 -21.75 16.64
N LEU A 105 -31.31 -21.44 17.39
CA LEU A 105 -31.38 -20.73 18.67
C LEU A 105 -31.05 -19.25 18.56
N THR A 106 -30.71 -18.76 17.36
CA THR A 106 -30.47 -17.33 17.16
C THR A 106 -31.78 -16.56 17.09
N GLU A 107 -31.80 -15.41 17.72
CA GLU A 107 -32.89 -14.46 17.63
C GLU A 107 -32.53 -13.32 16.67
N PRO A 108 -33.51 -12.77 15.93
CA PRO A 108 -33.26 -11.61 15.12
C PRO A 108 -32.85 -10.42 16.02
N LEU A 109 -31.71 -9.80 15.69
CA LEU A 109 -31.24 -8.63 16.41
C LEU A 109 -31.55 -7.38 15.62
N GLU A 110 -32.01 -6.34 16.31
CA GLU A 110 -32.18 -5.03 15.73
C GLU A 110 -30.84 -4.27 15.72
N PRO A 111 -30.44 -3.66 14.59
CA PRO A 111 -29.24 -2.83 14.55
C PRO A 111 -29.34 -1.66 15.52
N ILE A 112 -28.29 -1.43 16.28
CA ILE A 112 -28.16 -0.20 17.06
C ILE A 112 -27.77 0.92 16.09
N VAL A 113 -28.66 1.89 15.91
CA VAL A 113 -28.38 3.08 15.10
C VAL A 113 -27.81 4.15 16.01
N VAL A 114 -26.64 4.66 15.62
CA VAL A 114 -25.99 5.78 16.32
C VAL A 114 -25.84 6.96 15.37
N GLU A 115 -26.07 8.16 15.87
CA GLU A 115 -25.77 9.36 15.10
C GLU A 115 -24.25 9.52 14.99
N THR A 116 -23.79 9.88 13.81
CA THR A 116 -22.36 10.08 13.52
C THR A 116 -22.09 11.47 13.00
N THR A 117 -20.90 12.00 13.29
CA THR A 117 -20.47 13.29 12.75
C THR A 117 -20.10 13.15 11.27
N PRO A 118 -20.81 13.83 10.33
CA PRO A 118 -20.55 13.70 8.89
C PRO A 118 -19.34 14.52 8.46
N ARG A 119 -18.23 14.34 9.15
CA ARG A 119 -16.93 14.99 8.90
C ARG A 119 -15.83 13.99 9.04
N SER A 120 -14.85 14.04 8.15
CA SER A 120 -13.66 13.20 8.18
C SER A 120 -12.39 14.02 8.40
N LEU A 121 -11.47 13.50 9.19
CA LEU A 121 -10.11 14.02 9.28
C LEU A 121 -9.23 13.29 8.26
N VAL A 122 -8.45 14.03 7.47
CA VAL A 122 -7.39 13.48 6.62
C VAL A 122 -6.05 13.97 7.11
N VAL A 123 -5.16 13.06 7.48
CA VAL A 123 -3.81 13.36 8.02
C VAL A 123 -2.76 13.11 6.96
N GLY A 124 -2.16 14.19 6.46
CA GLY A 124 -1.15 14.20 5.40
C GLY A 124 -1.68 14.76 4.07
N GLY A 125 -1.08 15.85 3.61
CA GLY A 125 -1.44 16.57 2.39
C GLY A 125 -0.67 16.13 1.15
N GLY A 126 -0.12 14.89 1.12
CA GLY A 126 0.46 14.28 -0.08
C GLY A 126 -0.62 13.87 -1.11
N ILE A 127 -0.19 13.31 -2.26
CA ILE A 127 -1.10 12.92 -3.36
C ILE A 127 -2.23 12.00 -2.88
N ALA A 128 -1.95 11.10 -1.93
CA ALA A 128 -2.93 10.21 -1.34
C ALA A 128 -3.97 10.98 -0.53
N GLY A 129 -3.53 11.84 0.39
CA GLY A 129 -4.43 12.62 1.23
C GLY A 129 -5.24 13.66 0.45
N LEU A 130 -4.63 14.34 -0.53
CA LEU A 130 -5.35 15.28 -1.41
C LEU A 130 -6.49 14.59 -2.15
N ARG A 131 -6.23 13.41 -2.72
CA ARG A 131 -7.27 12.65 -3.43
C ARG A 131 -8.32 12.08 -2.47
N ALA A 132 -7.91 11.64 -1.26
CA ALA A 132 -8.84 11.20 -0.23
C ALA A 132 -9.79 12.34 0.19
N ALA A 133 -9.23 13.52 0.45
CA ALA A 133 -10.03 14.67 0.82
C ALA A 133 -11.06 15.06 -0.24
N LEU A 134 -10.66 15.09 -1.52
CA LEU A 134 -11.59 15.33 -2.63
C LEU A 134 -12.67 14.24 -2.71
N GLY A 135 -12.28 12.96 -2.67
CA GLY A 135 -13.24 11.86 -2.77
C GLY A 135 -14.28 11.86 -1.67
N LEU A 136 -13.89 12.17 -0.43
CA LEU A 136 -14.81 12.30 0.71
C LEU A 136 -15.74 13.51 0.55
N ALA A 137 -15.22 14.64 0.09
CA ALA A 137 -16.02 15.82 -0.15
C ALA A 137 -16.98 15.67 -1.33
N GLU A 138 -16.58 14.96 -2.40
CA GLU A 138 -17.42 14.62 -3.56
C GLU A 138 -18.67 13.79 -3.18
N ILE A 139 -18.61 13.01 -2.09
CA ILE A 139 -19.78 12.27 -1.54
C ILE A 139 -20.54 13.05 -0.46
N GLY A 140 -20.19 14.32 -0.23
CA GLY A 140 -20.93 15.24 0.65
C GLY A 140 -20.45 15.28 2.10
N LEU A 141 -19.30 14.68 2.44
CA LEU A 141 -18.73 14.77 3.78
C LEU A 141 -17.88 16.04 3.94
N GLU A 142 -17.97 16.69 5.09
CA GLU A 142 -16.99 17.71 5.47
C GLU A 142 -15.63 17.07 5.71
N VAL A 143 -14.55 17.76 5.34
CA VAL A 143 -13.18 17.26 5.49
C VAL A 143 -12.31 18.30 6.16
N VAL A 144 -11.54 17.87 7.17
CA VAL A 144 -10.42 18.62 7.73
C VAL A 144 -9.14 17.93 7.26
N LEU A 145 -8.38 18.59 6.38
CA LEU A 145 -7.09 18.12 5.88
C LEU A 145 -5.96 18.76 6.70
N VAL A 146 -5.17 17.95 7.37
CA VAL A 146 -4.05 18.37 8.21
C VAL A 146 -2.74 17.97 7.55
N GLU A 147 -1.84 18.94 7.35
CA GLU A 147 -0.49 18.76 6.82
C GLU A 147 0.53 19.43 7.74
N LYS A 148 1.58 18.69 8.10
CA LYS A 148 2.63 19.22 8.99
C LYS A 148 3.54 20.23 8.31
N GLU A 149 3.75 20.11 7.00
CA GLU A 149 4.54 21.04 6.23
C GLU A 149 3.72 22.29 5.86
N ALA A 150 4.40 23.38 5.52
CA ALA A 150 3.76 24.60 5.06
C ALA A 150 3.09 24.45 3.68
N ARG A 151 3.44 23.41 2.91
CA ARG A 151 2.98 23.20 1.54
C ARG A 151 2.35 21.81 1.39
N LEU A 152 1.29 21.75 0.60
CA LEU A 152 0.69 20.47 0.18
C LEU A 152 1.49 19.83 -0.94
N GLY A 153 1.22 18.53 -1.18
CA GLY A 153 1.76 17.76 -2.30
C GLY A 153 2.73 16.66 -1.92
N GLY A 154 3.33 16.74 -0.75
CA GLY A 154 4.31 15.78 -0.28
C GLY A 154 5.43 15.58 -1.30
N ARG A 155 5.95 14.35 -1.43
CA ARG A 155 7.09 14.05 -2.32
C ARG A 155 6.79 14.22 -3.81
N VAL A 156 5.55 13.94 -4.23
CA VAL A 156 5.16 14.02 -5.64
C VAL A 156 5.21 15.44 -6.18
N GLY A 157 5.01 16.46 -5.33
CA GLY A 157 5.14 17.86 -5.68
C GLY A 157 6.55 18.29 -6.14
N GLY A 158 7.58 17.49 -5.82
CA GLY A 158 8.96 17.70 -6.27
C GLY A 158 9.34 16.92 -7.53
N PHE A 159 8.44 16.15 -8.15
CA PHE A 159 8.75 15.34 -9.32
C PHE A 159 8.31 16.00 -10.62
N GLY A 160 9.21 16.02 -11.62
CA GLY A 160 8.87 16.28 -13.01
C GLY A 160 8.14 15.11 -13.65
N ALA A 161 8.63 14.62 -14.80
CA ALA A 161 8.03 13.50 -15.50
C ALA A 161 8.00 12.21 -14.66
N MET A 162 6.82 11.60 -14.50
CA MET A 162 6.59 10.34 -13.78
C MET A 162 6.19 9.23 -14.74
N TYR A 163 6.60 7.99 -14.41
CA TYR A 163 6.13 6.83 -15.17
C TYR A 163 4.64 6.52 -14.87
N PRO A 164 3.94 5.82 -15.76
CA PRO A 164 4.40 5.34 -17.06
C PRO A 164 4.25 6.34 -18.22
N HIS A 165 3.55 7.44 -18.04
CA HIS A 165 3.08 8.30 -19.12
C HIS A 165 3.72 9.70 -19.14
N GLY A 166 4.81 9.91 -18.41
CA GLY A 166 5.52 11.19 -18.40
C GLY A 166 4.75 12.36 -17.73
N ARG A 167 3.64 12.06 -17.02
CA ARG A 167 2.86 13.12 -16.37
C ARG A 167 3.72 13.85 -15.33
N ASN A 168 3.71 15.18 -15.39
CA ASN A 168 4.46 16.00 -14.45
C ASN A 168 3.81 15.95 -13.05
N GLY A 169 4.61 15.57 -12.04
CA GLY A 169 4.14 15.40 -10.66
C GLY A 169 3.80 16.74 -9.99
N ALA A 170 4.62 17.75 -10.20
CA ALA A 170 4.37 19.08 -9.65
C ALA A 170 3.08 19.71 -10.21
N GLU A 171 2.84 19.56 -11.52
CA GLU A 171 1.60 20.04 -12.15
C GLU A 171 0.37 19.29 -11.64
N LEU A 172 0.48 17.95 -11.48
CA LEU A 172 -0.59 17.14 -10.92
C LEU A 172 -0.95 17.58 -9.50
N VAL A 173 0.05 17.77 -8.67
CA VAL A 173 -0.16 18.24 -7.28
C VAL A 173 -0.76 19.64 -7.26
N ALA A 174 -0.24 20.56 -8.06
CA ALA A 174 -0.77 21.91 -8.13
C ALA A 174 -2.24 21.95 -8.57
N GLN A 175 -2.65 21.03 -9.46
CA GLN A 175 -4.07 20.89 -9.81
C GLN A 175 -4.91 20.38 -8.64
N LEU A 176 -4.47 19.29 -7.99
CA LEU A 176 -5.18 18.73 -6.83
C LEU A 176 -5.27 19.72 -5.67
N GLU A 177 -4.21 20.49 -5.40
CA GLU A 177 -4.22 21.52 -4.37
C GLU A 177 -5.23 22.63 -4.67
N ARG A 178 -5.31 23.09 -5.93
CA ARG A 178 -6.34 24.07 -6.32
C ARG A 178 -7.75 23.51 -6.10
N ASP A 179 -8.00 22.29 -6.52
CA ASP A 179 -9.30 21.64 -6.39
C ASP A 179 -9.69 21.46 -4.91
N VAL A 180 -8.76 21.02 -4.06
CA VAL A 180 -8.95 20.87 -2.61
C VAL A 180 -9.25 22.22 -1.94
N ARG A 181 -8.45 23.26 -2.24
CA ARG A 181 -8.63 24.59 -1.61
C ARG A 181 -9.92 25.30 -2.09
N ALA A 182 -10.37 24.99 -3.30
CA ALA A 182 -11.60 25.56 -3.86
C ALA A 182 -12.87 24.83 -3.38
N HIS A 183 -12.75 23.63 -2.81
CA HIS A 183 -13.91 22.84 -2.43
C HIS A 183 -14.55 23.33 -1.12
N PRO A 184 -15.86 23.66 -1.10
CA PRO A 184 -16.50 24.31 0.06
C PRO A 184 -16.58 23.43 1.31
N LEU A 185 -16.48 22.11 1.17
CA LEU A 185 -16.51 21.16 2.29
C LEU A 185 -15.12 20.81 2.83
N ILE A 186 -14.04 21.37 2.28
CA ILE A 186 -12.68 21.03 2.72
C ILE A 186 -12.03 22.20 3.46
N THR A 187 -11.66 21.98 4.70
CA THR A 187 -10.81 22.88 5.49
C THR A 187 -9.39 22.37 5.47
N VAL A 188 -8.44 23.19 5.04
CA VAL A 188 -7.01 22.84 4.96
C VAL A 188 -6.24 23.53 6.08
N LEU A 189 -5.50 22.74 6.87
CA LEU A 189 -4.60 23.21 7.92
C LEU A 189 -3.17 22.75 7.56
N THR A 190 -2.29 23.69 7.30
CA THR A 190 -0.85 23.48 7.09
C THR A 190 -0.07 23.92 8.34
N ASN A 191 1.19 23.49 8.48
CA ASN A 191 1.98 23.63 9.72
C ASN A 191 1.20 23.07 10.92
N ALA A 192 0.49 21.97 10.76
CA ALA A 192 -0.46 21.46 11.74
C ALA A 192 -0.28 19.94 11.95
N GLU A 193 -0.40 19.51 13.20
CA GLU A 193 -0.22 18.12 13.58
C GLU A 193 -1.34 17.64 14.51
N VAL A 194 -1.67 16.35 14.41
CA VAL A 194 -2.65 15.71 15.30
C VAL A 194 -1.97 15.39 16.64
N LEU A 195 -2.44 15.99 17.71
CA LEU A 195 -1.88 15.84 19.05
C LEU A 195 -2.62 14.77 19.88
N ALA A 196 -3.95 14.67 19.73
CA ALA A 196 -4.74 13.74 20.52
C ALA A 196 -6.04 13.35 19.81
N LYS A 197 -6.55 12.17 20.15
CA LYS A 197 -7.86 11.65 19.77
C LYS A 197 -8.57 11.10 21.01
N SER A 198 -9.85 11.41 21.15
CA SER A 198 -10.75 10.83 22.16
C SER A 198 -12.09 10.47 21.51
N GLY A 199 -13.02 9.88 22.26
CA GLY A 199 -14.32 9.45 21.75
C GLY A 199 -14.28 8.04 21.14
N SER A 200 -15.34 7.72 20.38
CA SER A 200 -15.53 6.41 19.75
C SER A 200 -15.82 6.55 18.26
N PHE A 201 -15.85 5.44 17.54
CA PHE A 201 -16.20 5.38 16.12
C PHE A 201 -17.49 6.18 15.85
N GLY A 202 -17.44 6.99 14.81
CA GLY A 202 -18.54 7.90 14.42
C GLY A 202 -18.52 9.25 15.14
N ASN A 203 -17.87 9.37 16.30
CA ASN A 203 -17.88 10.58 17.14
C ASN A 203 -16.53 10.76 17.85
N TYR A 204 -15.46 10.89 17.09
CA TYR A 204 -14.15 11.25 17.59
C TYR A 204 -14.02 12.76 17.81
N VAL A 205 -13.33 13.12 18.87
CA VAL A 205 -12.83 14.48 19.08
C VAL A 205 -11.32 14.48 18.87
N VAL A 206 -10.85 15.23 17.88
CA VAL A 206 -9.42 15.37 17.59
C VAL A 206 -8.90 16.73 17.96
N THR A 207 -7.72 16.76 18.58
CA THR A 207 -7.01 18.00 18.91
C THR A 207 -5.85 18.15 17.93
N ILE A 208 -5.76 19.29 17.27
CA ILE A 208 -4.76 19.64 16.27
C ILE A 208 -3.94 20.82 16.78
N GLY A 209 -2.61 20.69 16.81
CA GLY A 209 -1.67 21.77 17.01
C GLY A 209 -1.55 22.55 15.70
N LEU A 210 -1.55 23.88 15.79
CA LEU A 210 -1.53 24.80 14.64
C LEU A 210 -0.17 25.53 14.51
N ASP A 211 0.79 25.20 15.35
CA ASP A 211 2.14 25.69 15.34
C ASP A 211 3.14 24.56 15.64
N GLU A 212 4.42 24.77 15.38
CA GLU A 212 5.48 23.78 15.62
C GLU A 212 5.64 23.43 17.11
N GLU A 213 5.20 24.29 18.02
CA GLU A 213 5.30 24.08 19.46
C GLU A 213 4.02 23.46 20.05
N GLY A 214 2.93 23.34 19.27
CA GLY A 214 1.63 22.82 19.72
C GLY A 214 0.93 23.68 20.78
N VAL A 215 1.29 24.95 20.88
CA VAL A 215 0.72 25.90 21.85
C VAL A 215 -0.66 26.38 21.39
N GLU A 216 -0.80 26.72 20.11
CA GLU A 216 -2.09 27.02 19.50
C GLU A 216 -2.77 25.73 19.07
N THR A 217 -3.99 25.48 19.53
CA THR A 217 -4.72 24.24 19.22
C THR A 217 -6.14 24.50 18.75
N ALA A 218 -6.61 23.62 17.85
CA ALA A 218 -8.01 23.56 17.43
C ALA A 218 -8.58 22.17 17.73
N ARG A 219 -9.90 22.10 17.97
CA ARG A 219 -10.64 20.85 18.17
C ARG A 219 -11.70 20.68 17.11
N PHE A 220 -11.80 19.42 16.62
CA PHE A 220 -12.81 19.04 15.63
C PHE A 220 -13.48 17.75 16.05
N ASP A 221 -14.82 17.74 15.90
CA ASP A 221 -15.61 16.51 15.96
C ASP A 221 -15.59 15.86 14.57
N VAL A 222 -15.21 14.57 14.48
CA VAL A 222 -15.10 13.83 13.23
C VAL A 222 -15.64 12.41 13.38
N GLY A 223 -16.31 11.89 12.36
CA GLY A 223 -16.82 10.52 12.35
C GLY A 223 -15.75 9.50 11.95
N SER A 224 -14.76 9.90 11.14
CA SER A 224 -13.70 9.03 10.65
C SER A 224 -12.36 9.75 10.49
N ILE A 225 -11.28 8.99 10.43
CA ILE A 225 -9.92 9.49 10.29
C ILE A 225 -9.21 8.70 9.18
N VAL A 226 -8.62 9.39 8.22
CA VAL A 226 -7.81 8.82 7.13
C VAL A 226 -6.36 9.22 7.32
N VAL A 227 -5.48 8.26 7.49
CA VAL A 227 -4.04 8.49 7.65
C VAL A 227 -3.33 8.29 6.31
N ALA A 228 -2.69 9.33 5.81
CA ALA A 228 -2.03 9.41 4.50
C ALA A 228 -0.63 10.06 4.59
N THR A 229 0.10 9.80 5.66
CA THR A 229 1.37 10.47 6.01
C THR A 229 2.55 10.11 5.10
N GLY A 230 2.37 9.11 4.22
CA GLY A 230 3.38 8.73 3.24
C GLY A 230 4.58 7.98 3.85
N ALA A 231 5.69 7.98 3.12
CA ALA A 231 6.94 7.32 3.47
C ALA A 231 8.15 8.19 3.12
N THR A 232 9.32 7.85 3.65
CA THR A 232 10.61 8.44 3.26
C THR A 232 11.35 7.55 2.27
N THR A 233 12.47 8.01 1.75
CA THR A 233 13.44 7.17 1.05
C THR A 233 14.61 6.88 1.96
N TYR A 234 15.17 5.68 1.80
CA TYR A 234 16.42 5.32 2.46
C TYR A 234 17.51 6.33 2.10
N GLU A 235 18.18 6.83 3.12
CA GLU A 235 19.34 7.69 2.98
C GLU A 235 20.59 6.86 3.33
N PRO A 236 21.45 6.56 2.34
CA PRO A 236 22.66 5.76 2.60
C PRO A 236 23.58 6.46 3.60
N VAL A 237 24.24 5.68 4.44
CA VAL A 237 25.26 6.26 5.32
C VAL A 237 26.48 6.69 4.52
N SER A 238 27.23 7.68 5.00
CA SER A 238 28.44 8.14 4.32
C SER A 238 29.43 7.00 4.10
N GLY A 239 29.87 6.82 2.85
CA GLY A 239 30.74 5.73 2.43
C GLY A 239 30.02 4.46 1.95
N GLU A 240 28.75 4.26 2.25
CA GLU A 240 27.96 3.13 1.73
C GLU A 240 27.90 3.20 0.20
N LEU A 241 28.42 2.17 -0.48
CA LEU A 241 28.54 2.13 -1.94
C LEU A 241 29.12 3.42 -2.56
N GLY A 242 30.04 4.07 -1.82
CA GLY A 242 30.67 5.32 -2.24
C GLY A 242 29.84 6.59 -2.03
N TYR A 243 28.69 6.51 -1.35
CA TYR A 243 27.84 7.67 -1.07
C TYR A 243 28.59 8.75 -0.32
N GLY A 244 28.40 10.02 -0.72
CA GLY A 244 29.18 11.18 -0.27
C GLY A 244 30.36 11.53 -1.18
N SER A 245 30.74 10.65 -2.13
CA SER A 245 31.74 10.97 -3.17
C SER A 245 31.06 11.73 -4.33
N ALA A 246 31.86 12.58 -4.99
CA ALA A 246 31.39 13.27 -6.19
C ALA A 246 31.00 12.25 -7.28
N GLY A 247 29.77 12.36 -7.81
CA GLY A 247 29.25 11.46 -8.82
C GLY A 247 28.52 10.23 -8.26
N VAL A 248 28.28 10.12 -6.96
CA VAL A 248 27.40 9.09 -6.37
C VAL A 248 26.14 9.77 -5.85
N LEU A 249 24.99 9.47 -6.45
CA LEU A 249 23.68 10.07 -6.13
C LEU A 249 22.66 8.98 -5.76
N THR A 250 21.73 9.30 -4.90
CA THR A 250 20.53 8.47 -4.71
C THR A 250 19.59 8.62 -5.91
N LEU A 251 18.69 7.66 -6.11
CA LEU A 251 17.69 7.74 -7.19
C LEU A 251 16.83 9.02 -7.13
N PRO A 252 16.36 9.50 -5.95
CA PRO A 252 15.70 10.80 -5.88
C PRO A 252 16.58 11.98 -6.30
N GLN A 253 17.83 12.05 -5.87
CA GLN A 253 18.79 13.09 -6.26
C GLN A 253 19.05 13.06 -7.77
N PHE A 254 19.22 11.87 -8.34
CA PHE A 254 19.37 11.70 -9.78
C PHE A 254 18.11 12.14 -10.55
N LYS A 255 16.92 11.83 -10.03
CA LYS A 255 15.67 12.28 -10.63
C LYS A 255 15.54 13.81 -10.62
N SER A 256 15.94 14.48 -9.52
CA SER A 256 15.97 15.94 -9.45
C SER A 256 16.95 16.51 -10.49
N LEU A 257 18.15 15.93 -10.62
CA LEU A 257 19.12 16.33 -11.64
C LEU A 257 18.54 16.21 -13.06
N LEU A 258 17.82 15.12 -13.35
CA LEU A 258 17.13 14.93 -14.64
C LEU A 258 16.04 15.98 -14.86
N ASP A 259 15.25 16.30 -13.87
CA ASP A 259 14.14 17.27 -13.99
C ASP A 259 14.65 18.72 -14.18
N GLU A 260 15.79 19.06 -13.59
CA GLU A 260 16.44 20.38 -13.71
C GLU A 260 17.25 20.55 -15.00
N SER A 261 17.70 19.44 -15.61
CA SER A 261 18.56 19.47 -16.79
C SER A 261 17.72 19.52 -18.07
N SER A 262 18.16 20.28 -19.07
CA SER A 262 17.54 20.34 -20.41
C SER A 262 18.38 19.71 -21.52
N GLY A 263 19.62 19.28 -21.23
CA GLY A 263 20.59 18.71 -22.17
C GLY A 263 21.37 17.52 -21.55
N PRO A 264 22.50 17.15 -22.14
CA PRO A 264 23.39 16.13 -21.61
C PRO A 264 23.76 16.41 -20.14
N LEU A 265 23.83 15.35 -19.34
CA LEU A 265 24.10 15.46 -17.91
C LEU A 265 25.57 15.82 -17.64
N GLU A 266 25.79 16.63 -16.63
CA GLU A 266 27.11 16.98 -16.13
C GLU A 266 27.19 16.81 -14.60
N ILE A 267 28.32 16.30 -14.11
CA ILE A 267 28.62 16.19 -12.67
C ILE A 267 29.96 16.89 -12.42
N ALA A 268 29.97 17.86 -11.53
CA ALA A 268 31.17 18.65 -11.18
C ALA A 268 31.88 19.23 -12.43
N GLY A 269 31.10 19.73 -13.40
CA GLY A 269 31.61 20.31 -14.65
C GLY A 269 32.18 19.31 -15.65
N ARG A 270 31.88 18.02 -15.49
CA ARG A 270 32.28 16.96 -16.42
C ARG A 270 31.07 16.27 -17.04
N PRO A 271 31.10 15.99 -18.36
CA PRO A 271 30.00 15.30 -19.01
C PRO A 271 29.89 13.85 -18.51
N VAL A 272 28.65 13.42 -18.26
CA VAL A 272 28.31 12.05 -17.86
C VAL A 272 28.13 11.21 -19.11
N LYS A 273 29.06 10.29 -19.37
CA LYS A 273 29.05 9.35 -20.49
C LYS A 273 28.67 7.93 -20.09
N THR A 274 28.85 7.60 -18.82
CA THR A 274 28.59 6.26 -18.30
C THR A 274 27.91 6.35 -16.94
N ILE A 275 26.75 5.72 -16.81
CA ILE A 275 25.96 5.64 -15.56
C ILE A 275 25.89 4.20 -15.10
N ALA A 276 26.16 3.94 -13.82
CA ALA A 276 25.92 2.65 -13.19
C ALA A 276 24.81 2.78 -12.14
N TYR A 277 23.78 1.94 -12.23
CA TYR A 277 22.66 1.88 -11.27
C TYR A 277 22.85 0.68 -10.36
N ILE A 278 22.92 0.88 -9.05
CA ILE A 278 23.02 -0.18 -8.05
C ILE A 278 21.67 -0.32 -7.35
N TYR A 279 21.04 -1.49 -7.51
CA TYR A 279 19.69 -1.75 -7.04
C TYR A 279 19.62 -2.25 -5.60
N CYS A 280 18.44 -2.15 -5.01
CA CYS A 280 18.09 -2.63 -3.67
C CYS A 280 18.87 -1.97 -2.52
N VAL A 281 19.31 -0.72 -2.68
CA VAL A 281 20.01 0.02 -1.62
C VAL A 281 18.97 0.40 -0.53
N GLY A 282 19.22 -0.04 0.72
CA GLY A 282 18.28 0.14 1.84
C GLY A 282 16.98 -0.65 1.69
N SER A 283 16.96 -1.75 0.91
CA SER A 283 15.84 -2.69 0.87
C SER A 283 16.31 -4.09 0.48
N ARG A 284 15.56 -5.13 0.86
CA ARG A 284 16.00 -6.54 0.71
C ARG A 284 17.37 -6.80 1.36
N GLN A 285 17.61 -6.12 2.47
CA GLN A 285 18.81 -6.31 3.27
C GLN A 285 18.77 -7.65 3.99
N ASP A 286 19.94 -8.16 4.37
CA ASP A 286 20.03 -9.38 5.13
C ASP A 286 19.38 -9.23 6.52
N ALA A 287 18.67 -10.26 6.99
CA ALA A 287 18.00 -10.24 8.27
C ALA A 287 18.94 -10.13 9.49
N SER A 288 20.23 -10.37 9.31
CA SER A 288 21.26 -10.19 10.34
C SER A 288 21.66 -8.73 10.57
N ILE A 289 21.30 -7.84 9.64
CA ILE A 289 21.58 -6.41 9.76
C ILE A 289 20.57 -5.79 10.73
N GLU A 290 21.06 -5.30 11.86
CA GLU A 290 20.22 -4.62 12.85
C GLU A 290 19.59 -3.36 12.24
N GLY A 291 18.25 -3.22 12.34
CA GLY A 291 17.51 -2.14 11.71
C GLY A 291 17.40 -2.25 10.18
N GLY A 292 17.89 -3.34 9.58
CA GLY A 292 17.85 -3.54 8.14
C GLY A 292 16.44 -3.83 7.59
N HIS A 293 16.17 -3.36 6.37
CA HIS A 293 14.88 -3.53 5.70
C HIS A 293 14.90 -4.78 4.81
N THR A 294 14.31 -5.88 5.31
CA THR A 294 14.23 -7.16 4.58
C THR A 294 13.20 -7.14 3.45
N TYR A 295 12.25 -6.21 3.44
CA TYR A 295 11.21 -6.08 2.43
C TYR A 295 11.72 -5.45 1.13
N CYS A 296 10.97 -5.67 0.05
CA CYS A 296 11.18 -5.01 -1.25
C CYS A 296 10.35 -3.72 -1.32
N SER A 297 10.97 -2.63 -1.73
CA SER A 297 10.29 -1.34 -1.91
C SER A 297 9.44 -1.24 -3.18
N ARG A 298 9.37 -2.27 -4.01
CA ARG A 298 8.49 -2.46 -5.18
C ARG A 298 8.58 -1.40 -6.28
N TYR A 299 8.63 -0.11 -5.95
CA TYR A 299 8.60 0.99 -6.92
C TYR A 299 9.94 1.24 -7.60
N CYS A 300 11.05 0.96 -6.91
CA CYS A 300 12.39 1.44 -7.25
C CYS A 300 12.92 0.88 -8.58
N CYS A 301 12.65 -0.39 -8.93
CA CYS A 301 13.05 -0.95 -10.22
C CYS A 301 12.42 -0.16 -11.38
N THR A 302 11.12 0.08 -11.35
CA THR A 302 10.42 0.84 -12.40
C THR A 302 10.87 2.29 -12.43
N ALA A 303 11.09 2.92 -11.27
CA ALA A 303 11.56 4.30 -11.19
C ALA A 303 12.98 4.45 -11.76
N ALA A 304 13.88 3.51 -11.46
CA ALA A 304 15.24 3.53 -12.00
C ALA A 304 15.26 3.30 -13.53
N VAL A 305 14.48 2.36 -14.03
CA VAL A 305 14.34 2.12 -15.47
C VAL A 305 13.77 3.35 -16.18
N HIS A 306 12.76 3.99 -15.62
CA HIS A 306 12.20 5.24 -16.18
C HIS A 306 13.23 6.38 -16.15
N ALA A 307 13.99 6.54 -15.06
CA ALA A 307 15.07 7.53 -14.98
C ALA A 307 16.16 7.26 -16.04
N ALA A 308 16.49 6.00 -16.30
CA ALA A 308 17.42 5.60 -17.36
C ALA A 308 16.90 5.95 -18.75
N LEU A 309 15.62 5.77 -19.01
CA LEU A 309 14.99 6.20 -20.27
C LEU A 309 15.05 7.72 -20.46
N LEU A 310 14.78 8.50 -19.41
CA LEU A 310 14.91 9.95 -19.43
C LEU A 310 16.37 10.39 -19.67
N ALA A 311 17.34 9.70 -19.08
CA ALA A 311 18.76 9.97 -19.31
C ALA A 311 19.16 9.71 -20.78
N ALA A 312 18.66 8.60 -21.38
CA ALA A 312 18.87 8.29 -22.79
C ALA A 312 18.17 9.27 -23.75
N GLU A 313 17.09 9.90 -23.33
CA GLU A 313 16.46 11.01 -24.07
C GLU A 313 17.30 12.29 -24.07
N ARG A 314 18.04 12.54 -22.97
CA ARG A 314 18.96 13.69 -22.85
C ARG A 314 20.23 13.50 -23.69
N ASP A 315 20.78 12.31 -23.66
CA ASP A 315 21.96 11.91 -24.44
C ASP A 315 21.81 10.45 -24.89
N PRO A 316 21.46 10.19 -26.16
CA PRO A 316 21.38 8.83 -26.69
C PRO A 316 22.71 8.07 -26.72
N ALA A 317 23.85 8.74 -26.52
CA ALA A 317 25.17 8.12 -26.47
C ALA A 317 25.57 7.68 -25.06
N VAL A 318 24.79 8.03 -24.03
CA VAL A 318 25.07 7.63 -22.63
C VAL A 318 24.99 6.11 -22.48
N ARG A 319 26.03 5.53 -21.93
CA ARG A 319 26.07 4.10 -21.62
C ARG A 319 25.51 3.85 -20.23
N GLN A 320 24.63 2.87 -20.08
CA GLN A 320 23.93 2.62 -18.84
C GLN A 320 24.04 1.16 -18.41
N TYR A 321 24.47 0.93 -17.19
CA TYR A 321 24.68 -0.39 -16.60
C TYR A 321 23.81 -0.52 -15.35
N HIS A 322 22.95 -1.54 -15.32
CA HIS A 322 22.05 -1.82 -14.21
C HIS A 322 22.51 -3.07 -13.45
N LEU A 323 23.00 -2.90 -12.23
CA LEU A 323 23.44 -3.98 -11.36
C LEU A 323 22.28 -4.36 -10.44
N TYR A 324 21.56 -5.43 -10.76
CA TYR A 324 20.31 -5.80 -10.12
C TYR A 324 20.33 -7.25 -9.61
N ARG A 325 19.53 -7.55 -8.58
CA ARG A 325 19.29 -8.91 -8.06
C ARG A 325 18.16 -9.59 -8.80
N ASP A 326 16.93 -8.99 -8.72
CA ASP A 326 15.75 -9.36 -9.51
C ASP A 326 15.11 -8.11 -10.08
N MET A 327 14.69 -8.14 -11.34
CA MET A 327 13.96 -7.05 -11.93
C MET A 327 12.46 -7.17 -11.59
N ARG A 328 11.94 -6.19 -10.87
CA ARG A 328 10.55 -6.16 -10.40
C ARG A 328 9.75 -5.02 -11.03
N THR A 329 9.81 -4.91 -12.34
CA THR A 329 8.94 -4.07 -13.16
C THR A 329 7.66 -4.84 -13.47
N TYR A 330 6.76 -4.94 -12.47
CA TYR A 330 5.56 -5.77 -12.55
C TYR A 330 4.47 -5.19 -13.44
N GLY A 331 3.60 -6.07 -13.95
CA GLY A 331 2.48 -5.71 -14.81
C GLY A 331 2.96 -5.05 -16.11
N LYS A 332 2.29 -4.00 -16.54
CA LYS A 332 2.64 -3.27 -17.76
C LYS A 332 3.93 -2.45 -17.68
N TYR A 333 4.52 -2.29 -16.48
CA TYR A 333 5.81 -1.62 -16.33
C TYR A 333 6.99 -2.42 -16.92
N GLU A 334 6.81 -3.70 -17.19
CA GLU A 334 7.77 -4.51 -17.94
C GLU A 334 8.08 -3.92 -19.32
N LEU A 335 7.14 -3.23 -19.95
CA LEU A 335 7.34 -2.55 -21.23
C LEU A 335 8.42 -1.47 -21.15
N LEU A 336 8.53 -0.74 -20.04
CA LEU A 336 9.60 0.25 -19.83
C LEU A 336 10.98 -0.44 -19.73
N TRP A 337 11.05 -1.60 -19.09
CA TRP A 337 12.28 -2.37 -19.03
C TRP A 337 12.69 -2.89 -20.40
N SER A 338 11.75 -3.41 -21.19
CA SER A 338 12.01 -3.84 -22.57
C SER A 338 12.53 -2.68 -23.42
N GLU A 339 11.87 -1.52 -23.35
CA GLU A 339 12.29 -0.30 -24.06
C GLU A 339 13.71 0.14 -23.64
N SER A 340 14.03 0.13 -22.34
CA SER A 340 15.37 0.49 -21.86
C SER A 340 16.45 -0.42 -22.43
N ARG A 341 16.18 -1.73 -22.56
CA ARG A 341 17.10 -2.69 -23.18
C ARG A 341 17.26 -2.45 -24.69
N GLU A 342 16.19 -2.16 -25.38
CA GLU A 342 16.20 -1.83 -26.81
C GLU A 342 16.99 -0.54 -27.09
N ARG A 343 16.99 0.41 -26.15
CA ARG A 343 17.80 1.63 -26.18
C ARG A 343 19.25 1.42 -25.73
N GLY A 344 19.67 0.18 -25.46
CA GLY A 344 21.08 -0.19 -25.20
C GLY A 344 21.49 -0.19 -23.73
N SER A 345 20.58 -0.10 -22.77
CA SER A 345 20.90 -0.33 -21.36
C SER A 345 21.31 -1.78 -21.13
N LEU A 346 22.40 -1.99 -20.41
CA LEU A 346 22.94 -3.29 -20.05
C LEU A 346 22.53 -3.68 -18.63
N TYR A 347 22.04 -4.90 -18.47
CA TYR A 347 21.54 -5.43 -17.22
C TYR A 347 22.40 -6.58 -16.73
N LEU A 348 23.10 -6.38 -15.60
CA LEU A 348 24.02 -7.33 -14.96
C LEU A 348 23.37 -7.86 -13.68
N ARG A 349 23.19 -9.17 -13.61
CA ARG A 349 22.57 -9.79 -12.43
C ARG A 349 23.64 -10.12 -11.40
N VAL A 350 23.57 -9.42 -10.25
CA VAL A 350 24.55 -9.57 -9.16
C VAL A 350 24.04 -10.51 -8.06
N PRO A 351 24.94 -11.23 -7.35
CA PRO A 351 24.59 -12.06 -6.20
C PRO A 351 23.99 -11.23 -5.05
N ASP A 352 23.15 -11.87 -4.25
CA ASP A 352 22.53 -11.23 -3.07
C ASP A 352 23.55 -11.03 -1.93
N ASP A 353 24.54 -11.91 -1.82
CA ASP A 353 25.56 -11.97 -0.79
C ASP A 353 26.92 -11.33 -1.18
N ASP A 354 27.05 -10.85 -2.42
CA ASP A 354 28.26 -10.19 -2.91
C ASP A 354 27.89 -8.86 -3.61
N PRO A 355 27.64 -7.78 -2.82
CA PRO A 355 27.20 -6.51 -3.37
C PRO A 355 28.29 -5.82 -4.19
N PRO A 356 27.94 -4.98 -5.17
CA PRO A 356 28.88 -4.18 -5.94
C PRO A 356 29.79 -3.31 -5.04
N VAL A 357 31.01 -3.10 -5.47
CA VAL A 357 31.98 -2.22 -4.79
C VAL A 357 32.19 -0.97 -5.62
N VAL A 358 32.06 0.20 -5.01
CA VAL A 358 32.30 1.50 -5.66
C VAL A 358 33.58 2.12 -5.13
N GLN A 359 34.49 2.46 -6.04
CA GLN A 359 35.77 3.07 -5.73
C GLN A 359 35.93 4.40 -6.49
N GLN A 360 36.36 5.45 -5.78
CA GLN A 360 36.73 6.69 -6.41
C GLN A 360 38.17 6.58 -6.97
N LEU A 361 38.35 6.96 -8.22
CA LEU A 361 39.67 6.92 -8.88
C LEU A 361 40.42 8.23 -8.65
N PRO A 362 41.77 8.21 -8.61
CA PRO A 362 42.57 9.43 -8.52
C PRO A 362 42.30 10.43 -9.67
N SER A 363 41.87 9.95 -10.82
CA SER A 363 41.46 10.77 -11.97
C SER A 363 40.15 11.51 -11.73
N GLY A 364 39.43 11.24 -10.62
CA GLY A 364 38.14 11.83 -10.27
C GLY A 364 36.92 11.14 -10.91
N GLY A 365 37.09 10.01 -11.59
CA GLY A 365 35.99 9.12 -12.00
C GLY A 365 35.69 8.06 -10.93
N LEU A 366 34.74 7.20 -11.23
CA LEU A 366 34.36 6.08 -10.38
C LEU A 366 34.63 4.75 -11.08
N ARG A 367 34.87 3.70 -10.29
CA ARG A 367 34.90 2.32 -10.76
C ARG A 367 33.90 1.52 -9.95
N VAL A 368 32.99 0.86 -10.63
CA VAL A 368 32.06 -0.09 -10.01
C VAL A 368 32.52 -1.50 -10.38
N THR A 369 32.81 -2.31 -9.39
CA THR A 369 33.21 -3.72 -9.56
C THR A 369 32.10 -4.61 -9.04
N ALA A 370 31.68 -5.62 -9.79
CA ALA A 370 30.66 -6.57 -9.42
C ALA A 370 30.87 -7.91 -10.12
N ARG A 371 30.28 -8.98 -9.58
CA ARG A 371 30.20 -10.28 -10.25
C ARG A 371 28.87 -10.40 -10.98
N ASP A 372 28.90 -10.89 -12.21
CA ASP A 372 27.68 -11.14 -12.98
C ASP A 372 27.34 -12.64 -12.97
N LEU A 373 26.16 -12.98 -12.46
CA LEU A 373 25.69 -14.36 -12.40
C LEU A 373 25.46 -15.00 -13.77
N LEU A 374 25.26 -14.19 -14.81
CA LEU A 374 25.05 -14.69 -16.18
C LEU A 374 26.34 -15.06 -16.90
N THR A 375 27.49 -14.64 -16.36
CA THR A 375 28.85 -14.99 -16.87
C THR A 375 29.58 -15.96 -15.93
N GLU A 376 28.84 -16.83 -15.25
CA GLU A 376 29.41 -17.80 -14.29
C GLU A 376 30.17 -17.15 -13.11
N GLY A 377 29.79 -15.89 -12.76
CA GLY A 377 30.38 -15.15 -11.65
C GLY A 377 31.68 -14.43 -11.98
N GLU A 378 31.97 -14.17 -13.27
CA GLU A 378 33.12 -13.34 -13.65
C GLU A 378 33.00 -11.93 -13.05
N GLU A 379 34.14 -11.38 -12.64
CA GLU A 379 34.23 -10.02 -12.13
C GLU A 379 34.26 -9.03 -13.30
N ILE A 380 33.36 -8.06 -13.25
CA ILE A 380 33.24 -6.99 -14.22
C ILE A 380 33.57 -5.66 -13.55
N ALA A 381 34.45 -4.87 -14.16
CA ALA A 381 34.80 -3.52 -13.74
C ALA A 381 34.25 -2.49 -14.71
N ILE A 382 33.34 -1.64 -14.23
CA ILE A 382 32.66 -0.60 -15.00
C ILE A 382 33.27 0.77 -14.64
N PRO A 383 33.95 1.45 -15.57
CA PRO A 383 34.29 2.86 -15.39
C PRO A 383 33.01 3.70 -15.49
N ALA A 384 32.65 4.42 -14.43
CA ALA A 384 31.45 5.24 -14.37
C ALA A 384 31.77 6.72 -14.09
N ASP A 385 31.04 7.61 -14.72
CA ASP A 385 31.05 9.02 -14.40
C ASP A 385 30.02 9.35 -13.31
N LEU A 386 28.96 8.54 -13.25
CA LEU A 386 27.86 8.66 -12.29
C LEU A 386 27.42 7.28 -11.80
N VAL A 387 27.27 7.15 -10.50
CA VAL A 387 26.63 5.99 -9.84
C VAL A 387 25.32 6.43 -9.24
N VAL A 388 24.25 5.70 -9.54
CA VAL A 388 22.89 5.94 -9.00
C VAL A 388 22.54 4.81 -8.03
N LEU A 389 22.43 5.15 -6.77
CA LEU A 389 21.96 4.24 -5.73
C LEU A 389 20.44 4.17 -5.76
N VAL A 390 19.91 3.03 -6.20
CA VAL A 390 18.48 2.81 -6.34
C VAL A 390 17.88 2.48 -4.97
N THR A 391 17.60 3.55 -4.22
CA THR A 391 17.20 3.51 -2.81
C THR A 391 15.76 3.06 -2.62
N GLY A 392 15.54 2.33 -1.53
CA GLY A 392 14.22 1.86 -1.08
C GLY A 392 13.35 2.96 -0.46
N MET A 393 12.13 2.57 -0.07
CA MET A 393 11.25 3.37 0.80
C MET A 393 11.32 2.85 2.23
N GLU A 394 11.25 3.78 3.16
CA GLU A 394 11.17 3.53 4.60
C GLU A 394 9.87 4.08 5.17
N ALA A 395 9.36 3.40 6.17
CA ALA A 395 8.27 3.94 6.96
C ALA A 395 8.70 5.26 7.62
N ARG A 396 7.80 6.21 7.66
CA ARG A 396 8.05 7.47 8.35
C ARG A 396 7.81 7.28 9.85
N GLY A 397 8.79 7.49 10.69
CA GLY A 397 8.64 7.51 12.14
C GLY A 397 7.65 8.62 12.56
N ASN A 398 6.60 8.26 13.26
CA ASN A 398 5.56 9.16 13.75
C ASN A 398 4.97 8.60 15.05
N ASP A 399 5.81 8.37 16.05
CA ASP A 399 5.42 7.70 17.32
C ASP A 399 4.30 8.44 18.04
N ASP A 400 4.30 9.78 18.01
CA ASP A 400 3.24 10.60 18.60
C ASP A 400 1.90 10.39 17.89
N LEU A 401 1.87 10.37 16.56
CA LEU A 401 0.65 10.07 15.80
C LEU A 401 0.19 8.63 16.02
N VAL A 402 1.12 7.67 16.04
CA VAL A 402 0.84 6.26 16.34
C VAL A 402 0.17 6.14 17.71
N SER A 403 0.72 6.80 18.72
CA SER A 403 0.19 6.82 20.08
C SER A 403 -1.19 7.50 20.16
N ALA A 404 -1.33 8.68 19.53
CA ALA A 404 -2.56 9.46 19.53
C ALA A 404 -3.72 8.72 18.87
N LEU A 405 -3.48 8.09 17.72
CA LEU A 405 -4.50 7.39 16.92
C LEU A 405 -4.61 5.90 17.22
N LYS A 406 -3.65 5.33 17.97
CA LYS A 406 -3.49 3.89 18.26
C LYS A 406 -3.34 3.07 16.97
N LEU A 407 -2.49 3.54 16.07
CA LEU A 407 -2.25 2.88 14.78
C LEU A 407 -1.53 1.55 14.96
N PRO A 408 -1.94 0.49 14.26
CA PRO A 408 -1.18 -0.75 14.20
C PRO A 408 0.06 -0.57 13.33
N VAL A 409 1.25 -0.84 13.89
CA VAL A 409 2.53 -0.75 13.19
C VAL A 409 3.11 -2.15 13.02
N GLY A 410 3.54 -2.50 11.82
CA GLY A 410 4.20 -3.77 11.51
C GLY A 410 5.67 -3.80 11.91
N GLY A 411 6.29 -4.97 11.82
CA GLY A 411 7.74 -5.13 12.03
C GLY A 411 8.60 -4.39 10.99
N ASP A 412 8.00 -3.94 9.89
CA ASP A 412 8.59 -3.12 8.84
C ASP A 412 8.41 -1.61 9.05
N GLY A 413 7.74 -1.22 10.15
CA GLY A 413 7.46 0.16 10.52
C GLY A 413 6.27 0.81 9.80
N PHE A 414 5.64 0.15 8.84
CA PHE A 414 4.45 0.66 8.14
C PHE A 414 3.16 0.40 8.93
N TYR A 415 2.12 1.19 8.65
CA TYR A 415 0.81 0.99 9.26
C TYR A 415 0.09 -0.16 8.58
N HIS A 416 -0.48 -1.07 9.38
CA HIS A 416 -1.13 -2.26 8.85
C HIS A 416 -2.64 -2.12 8.77
N GLU A 417 -3.18 -2.62 7.68
CA GLU A 417 -4.60 -2.88 7.49
C GLU A 417 -5.00 -4.22 8.17
N ILE A 418 -6.31 -4.39 8.37
CA ILE A 418 -6.86 -5.65 8.91
C ILE A 418 -6.59 -6.83 7.97
N HIS A 419 -6.75 -6.61 6.65
CA HIS A 419 -6.55 -7.67 5.67
C HIS A 419 -6.28 -7.08 4.27
N PRO A 420 -5.17 -7.46 3.59
CA PRO A 420 -4.71 -6.81 2.36
C PRO A 420 -5.68 -6.94 1.16
N LYS A 421 -6.61 -7.89 1.16
CA LYS A 421 -7.57 -8.09 0.07
C LYS A 421 -8.99 -7.71 0.43
N LEU A 422 -9.42 -7.96 1.67
CA LEU A 422 -10.84 -7.84 2.06
C LEU A 422 -11.13 -6.52 2.78
N ARG A 423 -10.15 -6.01 3.52
CA ARG A 423 -10.23 -4.75 4.27
C ARG A 423 -8.91 -3.98 4.13
N PRO A 424 -8.54 -3.58 2.89
CA PRO A 424 -7.20 -3.11 2.58
C PRO A 424 -6.89 -1.69 3.02
N VAL A 425 -7.84 -0.99 3.59
CA VAL A 425 -7.70 0.39 4.09
C VAL A 425 -8.08 0.54 5.56
N GLU A 426 -8.82 -0.42 6.12
CA GLU A 426 -9.28 -0.35 7.51
C GLU A 426 -8.23 -0.87 8.47
N THR A 427 -8.07 -0.18 9.60
CA THR A 427 -7.23 -0.63 10.71
C THR A 427 -8.06 -1.38 11.75
N ILE A 428 -7.39 -1.96 12.75
CA ILE A 428 -8.06 -2.56 13.92
C ILE A 428 -8.78 -1.53 14.79
N VAL A 429 -8.56 -0.25 14.56
CA VAL A 429 -9.28 0.86 15.24
C VAL A 429 -10.41 1.28 14.32
N ASP A 430 -11.64 1.01 14.72
CA ASP A 430 -12.82 1.34 13.93
C ASP A 430 -12.85 2.83 13.54
N GLY A 431 -13.18 3.12 12.28
CA GLY A 431 -13.21 4.48 11.75
C GLY A 431 -11.84 5.13 11.52
N VAL A 432 -10.73 4.43 11.77
CA VAL A 432 -9.38 4.87 11.40
C VAL A 432 -8.90 4.07 10.20
N LEU A 433 -8.68 4.76 9.09
CA LEU A 433 -8.31 4.21 7.80
C LEU A 433 -6.88 4.61 7.44
N VAL A 434 -6.20 3.80 6.65
CA VAL A 434 -4.85 4.08 6.14
C VAL A 434 -4.82 4.05 4.62
N CYS A 435 -4.06 4.95 4.01
CA CYS A 435 -3.91 4.96 2.55
C CYS A 435 -2.56 5.50 2.09
N GLY A 436 -2.15 5.11 0.89
CA GLY A 436 -0.89 5.54 0.29
C GLY A 436 0.34 4.82 0.84
N ALA A 437 1.50 5.46 0.75
CA ALA A 437 2.78 4.84 1.06
C ALA A 437 3.06 4.69 2.58
N CYS A 438 2.22 5.21 3.45
CA CYS A 438 2.32 4.96 4.90
C CYS A 438 1.93 3.53 5.28
N GLN A 439 1.22 2.82 4.42
CA GLN A 439 0.79 1.44 4.62
C GLN A 439 1.81 0.41 4.11
N ALA A 440 2.48 0.72 3.02
CA ALA A 440 3.55 -0.09 2.42
C ALA A 440 4.23 0.72 1.31
N PRO A 441 5.42 0.32 0.85
CA PRO A 441 6.03 0.90 -0.34
C PRO A 441 5.09 0.79 -1.55
N ARG A 442 4.73 1.95 -2.14
CA ARG A 442 3.80 2.06 -3.28
C ARG A 442 4.23 3.18 -4.21
N ASN A 443 3.90 3.02 -5.49
CA ASN A 443 4.02 4.12 -6.44
C ASN A 443 2.82 5.08 -6.35
N SER A 444 2.89 6.21 -7.06
CA SER A 444 1.84 7.25 -7.02
C SER A 444 0.48 6.75 -7.51
N ALA A 445 0.45 5.91 -8.54
CA ALA A 445 -0.80 5.35 -9.07
C ALA A 445 -1.46 4.39 -8.07
N GLU A 446 -0.69 3.51 -7.45
CA GLU A 446 -1.18 2.61 -6.39
C GLU A 446 -1.65 3.40 -5.17
N SER A 447 -0.94 4.46 -4.80
CA SER A 447 -1.31 5.33 -3.67
C SER A 447 -2.64 6.04 -3.88
N VAL A 448 -2.98 6.37 -5.13
CA VAL A 448 -4.28 6.98 -5.49
C VAL A 448 -5.36 5.91 -5.63
N ALA A 449 -5.06 4.75 -6.23
CA ALA A 449 -6.05 3.72 -6.51
C ALA A 449 -6.70 3.12 -5.24
N ILE A 450 -5.95 3.02 -4.14
CA ILE A 450 -6.46 2.41 -2.90
C ILE A 450 -7.62 3.21 -2.29
N GLN A 451 -7.73 4.49 -2.59
CA GLN A 451 -8.83 5.35 -2.11
C GLN A 451 -10.15 5.10 -2.85
N SER A 452 -10.10 4.48 -4.02
CA SER A 452 -11.28 4.10 -4.79
C SER A 452 -11.91 2.80 -4.28
N TRP A 453 -11.38 2.22 -3.20
CA TRP A 453 -11.94 1.02 -2.61
C TRP A 453 -13.30 1.30 -1.96
N PRO A 454 -14.34 0.49 -2.22
CA PRO A 454 -15.69 0.74 -1.68
C PRO A 454 -15.75 0.88 -0.16
N GLY A 455 -14.89 0.15 0.57
CA GLY A 455 -14.78 0.27 2.03
C GLY A 455 -14.31 1.64 2.53
N PHE A 456 -13.68 2.44 1.67
CA PHE A 456 -13.26 3.81 1.99
C PHE A 456 -14.44 4.77 2.11
N TYR A 457 -15.57 4.47 1.44
CA TYR A 457 -16.77 5.30 1.39
C TYR A 457 -17.94 4.72 2.19
N VAL A 458 -17.79 3.52 2.77
CA VAL A 458 -18.83 2.94 3.62
C VAL A 458 -18.72 3.53 5.02
N THR A 459 -19.23 4.71 5.15
CA THR A 459 -19.58 5.28 6.45
C THR A 459 -21.09 5.22 6.59
N GLY A 460 -21.59 4.37 7.46
CA GLY A 460 -23.00 4.33 7.88
C GLY A 460 -23.74 3.12 7.42
#